data_9199a3c756c2da30733c30f653cf5a60
#
_entry.id   9199a3c756c2da30733c30f653cf5a60
#
_cell.length_a   1.000
_cell.length_b   1.000
_cell.length_c   1.000
_cell.angle_alpha   90.00
_cell.angle_beta   90.00
_cell.angle_gamma   90.00
#
_symmetry.space_group_name_H-M   'P 1'
#
loop_
_entity.id
_entity.type
_entity.pdbx_description
1 polymer ?
#
loop_
_entity_poly.entity_id
_entity_poly.type
_entity_poly.pdbx_seq_one_letter_code
_entity_poly.pdbx_strand_id
1 'polypeptide(L)'
;MASTLTDDEHRRNIRRGIRHCLCGDVFQIVLSRRFVQKYEGDDFQLYRSLRSINPSPYLFYFDFGGFRLIGSSPETHCRIQEGRAYIDPIAGTARRTQGEGHAADKPV
;
A
#
# COMPACT_ATOMS: atom_id res chain seq x y z
N MET A 1 13.95 -14.52 2.35
CA MET A 1 12.63 -13.95 2.13
C MET A 1 11.94 -14.73 1.01
N ALA A 2 10.75 -15.23 1.26
CA ALA A 2 9.95 -15.93 0.25
C ALA A 2 8.84 -15.02 -0.26
N SER A 3 8.34 -15.27 -1.47
CA SER A 3 7.24 -14.53 -2.07
C SER A 3 6.22 -15.50 -2.66
N THR A 4 4.94 -15.13 -2.65
CA THR A 4 3.86 -15.93 -3.25
C THR A 4 3.87 -15.91 -4.78
N LEU A 5 4.56 -14.95 -5.38
CA LEU A 5 4.74 -14.80 -6.82
C LEU A 5 6.20 -14.49 -7.12
N THR A 6 6.68 -14.98 -8.25
CA THR A 6 7.97 -14.54 -8.81
C THR A 6 7.85 -13.10 -9.35
N ASP A 7 8.98 -12.45 -9.56
CA ASP A 7 9.01 -11.11 -10.15
C ASP A 7 8.37 -11.09 -11.56
N ASP A 8 8.62 -12.13 -12.36
CA ASP A 8 8.07 -12.21 -13.71
C ASP A 8 6.57 -12.45 -13.72
N GLU A 9 6.05 -13.28 -12.80
CA GLU A 9 4.61 -13.44 -12.62
C GLU A 9 3.95 -12.13 -12.20
N HIS A 10 4.56 -11.42 -11.25
CA HIS A 10 4.04 -10.14 -10.81
C HIS A 10 4.04 -9.10 -11.93
N ARG A 11 5.12 -9.01 -12.72
CA ARG A 11 5.18 -8.14 -13.89
C ARG A 11 4.14 -8.49 -14.95
N ARG A 12 3.88 -9.78 -15.19
CA ARG A 12 2.80 -10.21 -16.10
C ARG A 12 1.44 -9.76 -15.60
N ASN A 13 1.19 -9.91 -14.30
CA ASN A 13 -0.06 -9.46 -13.67
C ASN A 13 -0.24 -7.93 -13.79
N ILE A 14 0.82 -7.15 -13.61
CA ILE A 14 0.79 -5.69 -13.80
C ILE A 14 0.41 -5.35 -15.24
N ARG A 15 1.06 -5.96 -16.23
CA ARG A 15 0.73 -5.71 -17.64
C ARG A 15 -0.71 -6.08 -17.99
N ARG A 16 -1.21 -7.16 -17.39
CA ARG A 16 -2.61 -7.57 -17.54
C ARG A 16 -3.56 -6.55 -16.90
N GLY A 17 -3.25 -6.08 -15.69
CA GLY A 17 -4.01 -5.05 -14.99
C GLY A 17 -4.09 -3.75 -15.77
N ILE A 18 -2.96 -3.27 -16.31
CA ILE A 18 -2.91 -2.07 -17.17
C ILE A 18 -3.85 -2.23 -18.36
N ARG A 19 -3.88 -3.40 -19.00
CA ARG A 19 -4.77 -3.68 -20.13
C ARG A 19 -6.24 -3.54 -19.74
N HIS A 20 -6.65 -4.08 -18.58
CA HIS A 20 -8.03 -3.93 -18.09
C HIS A 20 -8.41 -2.48 -17.81
N CYS A 21 -7.47 -1.67 -17.28
CA CYS A 21 -7.71 -0.23 -17.13
C CYS A 21 -7.88 0.46 -18.50
N LEU A 22 -7.02 0.14 -19.47
CA LEU A 22 -7.09 0.75 -20.80
C LEU A 22 -8.33 0.32 -21.59
N CYS A 23 -8.85 -0.88 -21.34
CA CYS A 23 -10.11 -1.34 -21.95
C CYS A 23 -11.36 -0.76 -21.27
N GLY A 24 -11.20 -0.06 -20.14
CA GLY A 24 -12.31 0.50 -19.39
C GLY A 24 -13.06 -0.49 -18.50
N ASP A 25 -12.49 -1.67 -18.26
CA ASP A 25 -13.09 -2.67 -17.37
C ASP A 25 -13.08 -2.22 -15.90
N VAL A 26 -12.04 -1.46 -15.53
CA VAL A 26 -11.84 -0.92 -14.18
C VAL A 26 -11.17 0.45 -14.25
N PHE A 27 -11.44 1.31 -13.27
CA PHE A 27 -10.74 2.59 -13.11
C PHE A 27 -9.40 2.43 -12.37
N GLN A 28 -9.40 1.50 -11.43
CA GLN A 28 -8.26 1.24 -10.56
C GLN A 28 -8.21 -0.25 -10.25
N ILE A 29 -7.02 -0.79 -10.18
CA ILE A 29 -6.78 -2.16 -9.73
C ILE A 29 -5.59 -2.18 -8.79
N VAL A 30 -5.74 -2.83 -7.66
CA VAL A 30 -4.66 -3.04 -6.69
C VAL A 30 -4.14 -4.46 -6.84
N LEU A 31 -2.89 -4.58 -7.24
CA LEU A 31 -2.18 -5.84 -7.35
C LEU A 31 -1.23 -6.00 -6.18
N SER A 32 -1.21 -7.18 -5.60
CA SER A 32 -0.32 -7.46 -4.48
C SER A 32 0.37 -8.81 -4.61
N ARG A 33 1.47 -8.95 -3.88
CA ARG A 33 2.10 -10.23 -3.58
C ARG A 33 2.51 -10.25 -2.12
N ARG A 34 2.49 -11.42 -1.53
CA ARG A 34 2.89 -11.60 -0.13
C ARG A 34 4.36 -11.94 -0.07
N PHE A 35 5.08 -11.21 0.76
CA PHE A 35 6.43 -11.56 1.17
C PHE A 35 6.39 -12.21 2.55
N VAL A 36 7.18 -13.24 2.73
CA VAL A 36 7.32 -13.94 4.00
C VAL A 36 8.78 -13.87 4.43
N GLN A 37 8.99 -13.33 5.60
CA GLN A 37 10.30 -13.20 6.22
C GLN A 37 10.24 -13.67 7.66
N LYS A 38 11.17 -14.53 8.05
CA LYS A 38 11.32 -14.88 9.47
C LYS A 38 11.77 -13.63 10.22
N TYR A 39 11.10 -13.35 11.30
CA TYR A 39 11.43 -12.27 12.23
C TYR A 39 11.69 -12.85 13.60
N GLU A 40 12.75 -12.40 14.25
CA GLU A 40 13.11 -12.76 15.62
C GLU A 40 13.17 -11.47 16.44
N GLY A 41 12.32 -11.36 17.43
CA GLY A 41 12.22 -10.19 18.28
C GLY A 41 10.80 -9.90 18.73
N ASP A 42 10.65 -8.80 19.43
CA ASP A 42 9.35 -8.33 19.89
C ASP A 42 8.61 -7.64 18.71
N ASP A 43 7.42 -8.13 18.41
CA ASP A 43 6.57 -7.60 17.33
C ASP A 43 6.11 -6.16 17.59
N PHE A 44 6.00 -5.73 18.85
CA PHE A 44 5.72 -4.34 19.19
C PHE A 44 6.88 -3.41 18.83
N GLN A 45 8.11 -3.87 18.90
CA GLN A 45 9.26 -3.10 18.42
C GLN A 45 9.24 -2.92 16.90
N LEU A 46 8.72 -3.92 16.18
CA LEU A 46 8.50 -3.79 14.73
C LEU A 46 7.50 -2.67 14.43
N TYR A 47 6.40 -2.59 15.17
CA TYR A 47 5.44 -1.50 15.08
C TYR A 47 6.08 -0.14 15.35
N ARG A 48 6.89 -0.03 16.40
CA ARG A 48 7.60 1.21 16.74
C ARG A 48 8.56 1.65 15.62
N SER A 49 9.26 0.70 15.02
CA SER A 49 10.13 0.98 13.88
C SER A 49 9.34 1.45 12.67
N LEU A 50 8.22 0.81 12.36
CA LEU A 50 7.32 1.24 11.28
C LEU A 50 6.83 2.68 11.50
N ARG A 51 6.42 3.00 12.71
CA ARG A 51 5.98 4.36 13.08
C ARG A 51 7.07 5.42 12.85
N SER A 52 8.32 5.07 13.09
CA SER A 52 9.45 5.98 12.90
C SER A 52 9.79 6.21 11.43
N ILE A 53 9.66 5.16 10.61
CA ILE A 53 10.03 5.19 9.19
C ILE A 53 8.90 5.77 8.33
N ASN A 54 7.68 5.42 8.65
CA ASN A 54 6.50 5.80 7.87
C ASN A 54 5.39 6.31 8.78
N PRO A 55 5.54 7.52 9.35
CA PRO A 55 4.48 8.13 10.14
C PRO A 55 3.29 8.46 9.24
N SER A 56 2.11 8.01 9.63
CA SER A 56 0.88 8.32 8.92
C SER A 56 -0.26 8.56 9.91
N PRO A 57 -1.40 9.15 9.47
CA PRO A 57 -2.52 9.44 10.36
C PRO A 57 -3.11 8.20 11.04
N TYR A 58 -3.03 7.05 10.40
CA TYR A 58 -3.65 5.81 10.88
C TYR A 58 -2.60 4.72 11.09
N LEU A 59 -1.98 4.77 12.25
CA LEU A 59 -1.07 3.74 12.73
C LEU A 59 -1.85 2.76 13.59
N PHE A 60 -1.66 1.47 13.37
CA PHE A 60 -2.38 0.47 14.14
C PHE A 60 -1.51 -0.74 14.49
N TYR A 61 -1.81 -1.30 15.64
CA TYR A 61 -1.29 -2.56 16.14
C TYR A 61 -2.46 -3.34 16.74
N PHE A 62 -2.90 -4.38 16.06
CA PHE A 62 -3.97 -5.25 16.54
C PHE A 62 -3.39 -6.58 17.00
N ASP A 63 -3.71 -6.97 18.22
CA ASP A 63 -3.39 -8.27 18.78
C ASP A 63 -4.62 -9.17 18.75
N PHE A 64 -4.57 -10.21 17.93
CA PHE A 64 -5.63 -11.21 17.82
C PHE A 64 -5.29 -12.51 18.58
N GLY A 65 -4.27 -12.48 19.45
CA GLY A 65 -3.80 -13.65 20.21
C GLY A 65 -2.86 -14.54 19.41
N GLY A 66 -3.32 -15.16 18.33
CA GLY A 66 -2.51 -16.04 17.49
C GLY A 66 -1.67 -15.34 16.43
N PHE A 67 -1.98 -14.09 16.13
CA PHE A 67 -1.24 -13.25 15.17
C PHE A 67 -1.44 -11.78 15.49
N ARG A 68 -0.58 -10.94 14.92
CA ARG A 68 -0.69 -9.47 15.00
C ARG A 68 -0.88 -8.88 13.61
N LEU A 69 -1.64 -7.81 13.55
CA LEU A 69 -1.77 -6.97 12.36
C LEU A 69 -1.21 -5.60 12.67
N ILE A 70 -0.16 -5.23 11.94
CA ILE A 70 0.59 -3.98 12.14
C ILE A 70 0.55 -3.20 10.84
N GLY A 71 0.27 -1.91 10.92
CA GLY A 71 0.24 -1.10 9.72
C GLY A 71 0.31 0.39 9.96
N SER A 72 0.52 1.08 8.86
CA SER A 72 0.55 2.54 8.76
C SER A 72 -0.19 2.92 7.48
N SER A 73 -1.39 3.50 7.62
CA SER A 73 -2.24 3.88 6.51
C SER A 73 -2.36 5.40 6.39
N PRO A 74 -2.14 5.98 5.22
CA PRO A 74 -2.32 7.41 4.99
C PRO A 74 -3.78 7.79 4.73
N GLU A 75 -4.64 6.82 4.41
CA GLU A 75 -5.94 7.06 3.79
C GLU A 75 -7.09 6.92 4.79
N THR A 76 -7.98 7.92 4.76
CA THR A 76 -9.27 7.89 5.46
C THR A 76 -10.32 7.32 4.53
N HIS A 77 -10.94 6.19 4.91
CA HIS A 77 -12.09 5.68 4.15
C HIS A 77 -13.30 6.59 4.31
N CYS A 78 -13.75 6.73 5.52
CA CYS A 78 -14.82 7.65 5.91
C CYS A 78 -14.78 7.86 7.42
N ARG A 79 -14.87 9.10 7.85
CA ARG A 79 -14.95 9.47 9.26
C ARG A 79 -16.22 10.25 9.50
N ILE A 80 -17.02 9.82 10.46
CA ILE A 80 -18.22 10.55 10.90
C ILE A 80 -17.92 11.14 12.26
N GLN A 81 -18.05 12.44 12.38
CA GLN A 81 -17.82 13.18 13.61
C GLN A 81 -18.82 14.34 13.69
N GLU A 82 -19.50 14.47 14.84
CA GLU A 82 -20.46 15.55 15.09
C GLU A 82 -21.54 15.69 13.99
N GLY A 83 -22.03 14.54 13.48
CA GLY A 83 -23.04 14.51 12.41
C GLY A 83 -22.53 14.88 11.02
N ARG A 84 -21.22 15.04 10.85
CA ARG A 84 -20.58 15.31 9.54
C ARG A 84 -19.76 14.12 9.07
N ALA A 85 -19.83 13.83 7.79
CA ALA A 85 -19.00 12.85 7.12
C ALA A 85 -17.78 13.53 6.49
N TYR A 86 -16.61 12.96 6.73
CA TYR A 86 -15.33 13.43 6.17
C TYR A 86 -14.77 12.34 5.28
N ILE A 87 -14.40 12.69 4.07
CA ILE A 87 -13.72 11.84 3.11
C ILE A 87 -12.52 12.63 2.60
N ASP A 88 -11.33 12.08 2.75
CA ASP A 88 -10.09 12.69 2.30
C ASP A 88 -9.53 11.83 1.15
N PRO A 89 -10.00 12.00 -0.09
CA PRO A 89 -9.55 11.20 -1.21
C PRO A 89 -8.09 11.52 -1.53
N ILE A 90 -7.27 10.49 -1.57
CA ILE A 90 -5.86 10.59 -1.97
C ILE A 90 -5.73 10.02 -3.37
N ALA A 91 -5.29 10.84 -4.30
CA ALA A 91 -4.96 10.42 -5.65
C ALA A 91 -3.51 10.77 -5.92
N GLY A 92 -2.67 9.78 -5.95
CA GLY A 92 -1.32 9.91 -6.47
C GLY A 92 -0.21 9.70 -5.44
N THR A 93 0.80 8.99 -5.89
CA THR A 93 2.10 8.85 -5.23
C THR A 93 3.12 9.14 -6.31
N ALA A 94 3.91 10.19 -6.13
CA ALA A 94 4.86 10.56 -7.15
C ALA A 94 6.29 10.50 -6.61
N ARG A 95 6.99 9.41 -6.83
CA ARG A 95 8.43 9.42 -6.87
C ARG A 95 8.90 8.47 -7.94
N ARG A 96 9.25 8.99 -9.11
CA ARG A 96 10.03 8.24 -10.08
C ARG A 96 11.49 8.60 -9.94
N THR A 97 12.34 7.60 -9.87
CA THR A 97 13.77 7.78 -10.07
C THR A 97 14.02 8.25 -11.50
N GLN A 98 14.93 9.18 -11.67
CA GLN A 98 15.38 9.65 -12.97
C GLN A 98 15.94 8.47 -13.77
N GLY A 99 15.20 8.01 -14.72
CA GLY A 99 15.54 6.96 -15.66
C GLY A 99 14.44 6.92 -16.71
N GLU A 100 14.78 7.27 -17.89
CA GLU A 100 14.10 7.12 -19.16
C GLU A 100 12.60 6.76 -19.14
N GLY A 101 11.78 7.68 -19.55
CA GLY A 101 10.43 7.43 -19.99
C GLY A 101 9.36 8.04 -19.13
N HIS A 102 8.62 8.84 -19.80
CA HIS A 102 7.44 9.61 -19.45
C HIS A 102 7.73 10.98 -18.83
N ALA A 103 8.22 11.88 -19.69
CA ALA A 103 8.20 13.32 -19.45
C ALA A 103 6.77 13.88 -19.17
N ALA A 104 5.77 13.01 -19.12
CA ALA A 104 4.37 13.36 -18.91
C ALA A 104 3.91 13.25 -17.46
N ASP A 105 4.67 12.62 -16.58
CA ASP A 105 4.28 12.49 -15.17
C ASP A 105 4.69 13.75 -14.41
N LYS A 106 3.99 14.83 -14.65
CA LYS A 106 4.07 15.98 -13.76
C LYS A 106 3.35 15.61 -12.45
N PRO A 107 3.91 15.96 -11.28
CA PRO A 107 3.18 15.87 -10.03
C PRO A 107 1.92 16.73 -10.14
N VAL A 108 0.79 16.14 -9.82
CA VAL A 108 -0.48 16.83 -9.65
C VAL A 108 -0.49 17.49 -8.28
#